data_23382610392b060ca0ab2dd5721f04ad
#
_entry.id   23382610392b060ca0ab2dd5721f04ad
#
_cell.length_a   1.000
_cell.length_b   1.000
_cell.length_c   1.000
_cell.angle_alpha   90.00
_cell.angle_beta   90.00
_cell.angle_gamma   90.00
#
_symmetry.space_group_name_H-M   'P 1'
#
loop_
_entity.id
_entity.type
_entity.pdbx_description
1 polymer ?
#
loop_
_entity_poly.entity_id
_entity_poly.type
_entity_poly.pdbx_seq_one_letter_code
_entity_poly.pdbx_strand_id
1 'polypeptide(L)'
;LERLGLADRITHVLRPDSFWPAVSQGALGVQIRVDDERMRRALGPLDDPATHDAVRAERSCLAALAGGCLAPIGAWGRRDADGGLELGGCVLEDAGDHVTRITATARAPVAARDQRGLSGAPESLGKQLAVMLLDRGAGAMLDRMRARAPLHESSRKEG
;
A
#
# COMPACT_ATOMS: atom_id res chain seq x y z
N LEU A 1 -3.70 15.63 -14.83
CA LEU A 1 -4.25 16.81 -15.49
C LEU A 1 -3.15 17.78 -15.90
N GLU A 2 -2.19 18.13 -15.01
CA GLU A 2 -1.08 19.05 -15.33
C GLU A 2 -0.31 18.63 -16.58
N ARG A 3 0.10 17.35 -16.69
CA ARG A 3 0.82 16.80 -17.86
C ARG A 3 0.02 16.89 -19.18
N LEU A 4 -1.29 17.08 -19.10
CA LEU A 4 -2.19 17.24 -20.24
C LEU A 4 -2.54 18.71 -20.52
N GLY A 5 -1.92 19.66 -19.82
CA GLY A 5 -2.23 21.08 -19.94
C GLY A 5 -3.62 21.46 -19.40
N LEU A 6 -4.18 20.64 -18.50
CA LEU A 6 -5.53 20.84 -17.93
C LEU A 6 -5.45 21.21 -16.43
N ALA A 7 -4.41 21.94 -16.02
CA ALA A 7 -4.21 22.33 -14.62
C ALA A 7 -5.36 23.19 -14.08
N ASP A 8 -5.93 24.04 -14.90
CA ASP A 8 -7.10 24.88 -14.61
C ASP A 8 -8.37 24.10 -14.27
N ARG A 9 -8.43 22.82 -14.63
CA ARG A 9 -9.54 21.90 -14.29
C ARG A 9 -9.40 21.27 -12.91
N ILE A 10 -8.28 21.49 -12.22
CA ILE A 10 -8.06 20.97 -10.86
C ILE A 10 -8.79 21.87 -9.87
N THR A 11 -9.88 21.40 -9.31
CA THR A 11 -10.63 22.12 -8.28
C THR A 11 -10.12 21.88 -6.88
N HIS A 12 -9.57 20.69 -6.62
CA HIS A 12 -9.02 20.31 -5.31
C HIS A 12 -7.99 19.20 -5.46
N VAL A 13 -6.92 19.29 -4.66
CA VAL A 13 -5.91 18.23 -4.53
C VAL A 13 -6.17 17.48 -3.23
N LEU A 14 -6.50 16.19 -3.35
CA LEU A 14 -6.77 15.33 -2.20
C LEU A 14 -5.47 15.05 -1.45
N ARG A 15 -5.46 15.32 -0.16
CA ARG A 15 -4.28 15.06 0.70
C ARG A 15 -4.28 13.61 1.15
N PRO A 16 -3.12 12.90 1.06
CA PRO A 16 -3.03 11.49 1.43
C PRO A 16 -3.33 11.20 2.91
N ASP A 17 -3.19 12.18 3.80
CA ASP A 17 -3.52 12.06 5.23
C ASP A 17 -5.03 12.03 5.51
N SER A 18 -5.82 12.60 4.62
CA SER A 18 -7.29 12.62 4.70
C SER A 18 -7.96 11.69 3.70
N PHE A 19 -7.33 11.49 2.55
CA PHE A 19 -7.80 10.61 1.49
C PHE A 19 -6.72 9.56 1.18
N TRP A 20 -6.77 8.45 1.86
CA TRP A 20 -5.77 7.38 1.80
C TRP A 20 -5.70 6.76 0.40
N PRO A 21 -4.52 6.70 -0.21
CA PRO A 21 -4.35 6.05 -1.50
C PRO A 21 -4.48 4.53 -1.38
N ALA A 22 -4.79 3.88 -2.49
CA ALA A 22 -4.64 2.44 -2.58
C ALA A 22 -3.16 2.04 -2.40
N VAL A 23 -2.94 0.83 -1.90
CA VAL A 23 -1.59 0.27 -1.68
C VAL A 23 -0.75 0.34 -2.96
N SER A 24 0.43 0.91 -2.87
CA SER A 24 1.38 1.13 -3.97
C SER A 24 0.91 2.12 -5.06
N GLN A 25 -0.15 2.87 -4.81
CA GLN A 25 -0.63 3.84 -5.79
C GLN A 25 0.40 4.95 -6.04
N GLY A 26 0.66 5.23 -7.31
CA GLY A 26 1.62 6.25 -7.75
C GLY A 26 3.06 5.74 -7.88
N ALA A 27 3.38 4.55 -7.38
CA ALA A 27 4.69 3.93 -7.61
C ALA A 27 4.71 3.18 -8.95
N LEU A 28 5.78 3.39 -9.72
CA LEU A 28 6.02 2.65 -10.96
C LEU A 28 6.92 1.45 -10.67
N GLY A 29 6.46 0.26 -11.02
CA GLY A 29 7.24 -0.96 -10.92
C GLY A 29 7.85 -1.33 -12.27
N VAL A 30 9.16 -1.59 -12.30
CA VAL A 30 9.86 -2.08 -13.49
C VAL A 30 10.30 -3.51 -13.26
N GLN A 31 9.90 -4.42 -14.15
CA GLN A 31 10.28 -5.83 -14.08
C GLN A 31 11.38 -6.13 -15.09
N ILE A 32 12.40 -6.83 -14.63
CA ILE A 32 13.51 -7.31 -15.47
C ILE A 32 13.73 -8.81 -15.25
N ARG A 33 14.49 -9.46 -16.14
CA ARG A 33 14.93 -10.83 -15.90
C ARG A 33 15.89 -10.87 -14.73
N VAL A 34 15.85 -11.95 -13.96
CA VAL A 34 16.64 -12.10 -12.72
C VAL A 34 18.16 -12.10 -12.99
N ASP A 35 18.57 -12.58 -14.15
CA ASP A 35 19.95 -12.72 -14.61
C ASP A 35 20.43 -11.58 -15.53
N ASP A 36 19.60 -10.56 -15.78
CA ASP A 36 19.95 -9.43 -16.65
C ASP A 36 20.70 -8.34 -15.87
N GLU A 37 21.99 -8.56 -15.64
CA GLU A 37 22.84 -7.60 -14.94
C GLU A 37 23.04 -6.28 -15.70
N ARG A 38 22.89 -6.30 -17.03
CA ARG A 38 22.96 -5.09 -17.85
C ARG A 38 21.77 -4.17 -17.54
N MET A 39 20.56 -4.73 -17.57
CA MET A 39 19.34 -3.97 -17.27
C MET A 39 19.29 -3.54 -15.81
N ARG A 40 19.74 -4.39 -14.87
CA ARG A 40 19.81 -4.01 -13.46
C ARG A 40 20.68 -2.78 -13.24
N ARG A 41 21.86 -2.72 -13.85
CA ARG A 41 22.75 -1.56 -13.78
C ARG A 41 22.15 -0.33 -14.46
N ALA A 42 21.50 -0.50 -15.60
CA ALA A 42 20.91 0.61 -16.34
C ALA A 42 19.72 1.24 -15.60
N LEU A 43 18.93 0.43 -14.89
CA LEU A 43 17.74 0.88 -14.16
C LEU A 43 18.01 1.28 -12.70
N GLY A 44 19.15 0.87 -12.14
CA GLY A 44 19.53 1.20 -10.77
C GLY A 44 19.42 2.69 -10.41
N PRO A 45 19.84 3.63 -11.26
CA PRO A 45 19.68 5.06 -10.99
C PRO A 45 18.23 5.55 -10.92
N LEU A 46 17.26 4.76 -11.40
CA LEU A 46 15.83 5.08 -11.36
C LEU A 46 15.16 4.56 -10.08
N ASP A 47 15.83 3.66 -9.35
CA ASP A 47 15.29 3.12 -8.10
C ASP A 47 15.37 4.20 -7.00
N ASP A 48 14.21 4.62 -6.48
CA ASP A 48 14.13 5.50 -5.33
C ASP A 48 13.97 4.67 -4.06
N PRO A 49 15.00 4.58 -3.22
CA PRO A 49 14.96 3.75 -2.03
C PRO A 49 13.84 4.13 -1.04
N ALA A 50 13.42 5.38 -1.00
CA ALA A 50 12.35 5.82 -0.13
C ALA A 50 10.99 5.28 -0.59
N THR A 51 10.70 5.39 -1.88
CA THR A 51 9.50 4.82 -2.50
C THR A 51 9.50 3.30 -2.41
N HIS A 52 10.67 2.67 -2.63
CA HIS A 52 10.80 1.21 -2.55
C HIS A 52 10.45 0.70 -1.13
N ASP A 53 11.00 1.31 -0.08
CA ASP A 53 10.69 0.95 1.30
C ASP A 53 9.21 1.19 1.63
N ALA A 54 8.65 2.32 1.21
CA ALA A 54 7.24 2.64 1.41
C ALA A 54 6.32 1.58 0.80
N VAL A 55 6.54 1.24 -0.48
CA VAL A 55 5.73 0.23 -1.21
C VAL A 55 5.84 -1.16 -0.57
N ARG A 56 7.03 -1.55 -0.10
CA ARG A 56 7.23 -2.84 0.59
C ARG A 56 6.44 -2.88 1.90
N ALA A 57 6.46 -1.80 2.68
CA ALA A 57 5.70 -1.69 3.91
C ALA A 57 4.18 -1.75 3.66
N GLU A 58 3.70 -0.98 2.69
CA GLU A 58 2.28 -0.96 2.30
C GLU A 58 1.79 -2.35 1.85
N ARG A 59 2.55 -3.01 0.97
CA ARG A 59 2.24 -4.38 0.49
C ARG A 59 2.26 -5.41 1.61
N SER A 60 3.20 -5.29 2.54
CA SER A 60 3.26 -6.17 3.70
C SER A 60 2.05 -6.01 4.61
N CYS A 61 1.59 -4.78 4.82
CA CYS A 61 0.35 -4.49 5.56
C CYS A 61 -0.86 -5.11 4.87
N LEU A 62 -1.02 -4.90 3.56
CA LEU A 62 -2.12 -5.47 2.77
C LEU A 62 -2.14 -7.01 2.84
N ALA A 63 -0.97 -7.64 2.68
CA ALA A 63 -0.84 -9.09 2.78
C ALA A 63 -1.21 -9.62 4.16
N ALA A 64 -0.76 -8.94 5.23
CA ALA A 64 -1.06 -9.34 6.61
C ALA A 64 -2.55 -9.17 6.99
N LEU A 65 -3.25 -8.20 6.37
CA LEU A 65 -4.69 -8.05 6.52
C LEU A 65 -5.47 -9.07 5.67
N ALA A 66 -4.78 -9.92 4.90
CA ALA A 66 -5.38 -10.83 3.91
C ALA A 66 -6.36 -10.09 2.97
N GLY A 67 -6.06 -8.84 2.69
CA GLY A 67 -6.84 -8.00 1.79
C GLY A 67 -6.62 -8.45 0.34
N GLY A 68 -7.68 -8.93 -0.30
CA GLY A 68 -7.70 -9.09 -1.75
C GLY A 68 -7.82 -7.73 -2.44
N CYS A 69 -7.72 -7.71 -3.78
CA CYS A 69 -7.80 -6.49 -4.59
C CYS A 69 -9.11 -5.69 -4.42
N LEU A 70 -10.16 -6.30 -3.86
CA LEU A 70 -11.46 -5.68 -3.63
C LEU A 70 -11.64 -5.14 -2.20
N ALA A 71 -10.69 -5.41 -1.29
CA ALA A 71 -10.80 -4.90 0.07
C ALA A 71 -10.48 -3.38 0.07
N PRO A 72 -11.34 -2.53 0.64
CA PRO A 72 -11.14 -1.08 0.69
C PRO A 72 -10.11 -0.72 1.77
N ILE A 73 -8.88 -1.07 1.49
CA ILE A 73 -7.71 -0.82 2.30
C ILE A 73 -6.87 0.25 1.61
N GLY A 74 -6.63 1.34 2.30
CA GLY A 74 -5.68 2.36 1.91
C GLY A 74 -4.42 2.27 2.78
N ALA A 75 -3.27 2.56 2.18
CA ALA A 75 -2.02 2.72 2.92
C ALA A 75 -1.11 3.76 2.25
N TRP A 76 -0.31 4.43 3.06
CA TRP A 76 0.64 5.42 2.58
C TRP A 76 1.89 5.43 3.44
N GLY A 77 3.00 5.03 2.83
CA GLY A 77 4.33 5.09 3.41
C GLY A 77 5.06 6.35 3.00
N ARG A 78 5.79 6.96 3.94
CA ARG A 78 6.61 8.15 3.67
C ARG A 78 7.80 8.22 4.62
N ARG A 79 8.82 8.98 4.23
CA ARG A 79 9.86 9.38 5.18
C ARG A 79 9.30 10.37 6.17
N ASP A 80 9.60 10.18 7.45
CA ASP A 80 9.35 11.18 8.49
C ASP A 80 10.48 12.21 8.54
N ALA A 81 10.34 13.21 9.43
CA ALA A 81 11.30 14.30 9.57
C ALA A 81 12.70 13.82 10.01
N ASP A 82 12.78 12.70 10.71
CA ASP A 82 14.03 12.09 11.20
C ASP A 82 14.63 11.11 10.19
N GLY A 83 14.03 10.99 9.00
CA GLY A 83 14.45 10.08 7.94
C GLY A 83 14.00 8.63 8.15
N GLY A 84 13.25 8.35 9.21
CA GLY A 84 12.58 7.07 9.43
C GLY A 84 11.47 6.80 8.42
N LEU A 85 10.85 5.65 8.52
CA LEU A 85 9.69 5.27 7.71
C LEU A 85 8.42 5.36 8.56
N GLU A 86 7.50 6.23 8.16
CA GLU A 86 6.15 6.28 8.70
C GLU A 86 5.19 5.61 7.72
N LEU A 87 4.35 4.72 8.23
CA LEU A 87 3.32 4.03 7.48
C LEU A 87 1.96 4.25 8.13
N GLY A 88 1.06 4.91 7.43
CA GLY A 88 -0.33 5.03 7.81
C GLY A 88 -1.20 4.07 7.01
N GLY A 89 -2.34 3.67 7.55
CA GLY A 89 -3.30 2.83 6.84
C GLY A 89 -4.71 2.98 7.35
N CYS A 90 -5.65 2.63 6.50
CA CYS A 90 -7.07 2.60 6.85
C CYS A 90 -7.77 1.38 6.23
N VAL A 91 -8.82 0.95 6.90
CA VAL A 91 -9.84 0.03 6.37
C VAL A 91 -11.17 0.75 6.40
N LEU A 92 -11.90 0.68 5.31
CA LEU A 92 -13.21 1.31 5.14
C LEU A 92 -14.29 0.26 5.01
N GLU A 93 -15.47 0.50 5.57
CA GLU A 93 -16.67 -0.28 5.30
C GLU A 93 -17.81 0.68 5.00
N ASP A 94 -18.41 0.51 3.82
CA ASP A 94 -19.65 1.21 3.44
C ASP A 94 -20.83 0.28 3.74
N ALA A 95 -21.66 0.70 4.69
CA ALA A 95 -22.90 0.01 5.04
C ALA A 95 -24.13 0.63 4.37
N GLY A 96 -23.94 1.59 3.46
CA GLY A 96 -24.98 2.26 2.69
C GLY A 96 -25.53 3.51 3.38
N ASP A 97 -25.83 3.44 4.65
CA ASP A 97 -26.33 4.57 5.46
C ASP A 97 -25.18 5.27 6.23
N HIS A 98 -24.08 4.58 6.46
CA HIS A 98 -22.90 5.13 7.11
C HIS A 98 -21.61 4.45 6.62
N VAL A 99 -20.53 5.21 6.68
CA VAL A 99 -19.17 4.73 6.37
C VAL A 99 -18.38 4.61 7.67
N THR A 100 -17.91 3.41 7.97
CA THR A 100 -17.00 3.17 9.08
C THR A 100 -15.56 3.18 8.59
N ARG A 101 -14.68 3.88 9.32
CA ARG A 101 -13.25 3.97 9.00
C ARG A 101 -12.41 3.61 10.21
N ILE A 102 -11.53 2.62 10.07
CA ILE A 102 -10.51 2.27 11.06
C ILE A 102 -9.16 2.71 10.52
N THR A 103 -8.40 3.47 11.31
CA THR A 103 -7.08 3.99 10.92
C THR A 103 -6.03 3.67 11.96
N ALA A 104 -4.79 3.51 11.54
CA ALA A 104 -3.62 3.41 12.40
C ALA A 104 -2.39 4.00 11.69
N THR A 105 -1.37 4.33 12.47
CA THR A 105 -0.06 4.78 11.98
C THR A 105 1.02 4.09 12.79
N ALA A 106 2.03 3.57 12.12
CA ALA A 106 3.22 2.96 12.71
C ALA A 106 4.47 3.64 12.18
N ARG A 107 5.57 3.57 12.94
CA ARG A 107 6.86 4.17 12.57
C ARG A 107 7.99 3.19 12.82
N ALA A 108 8.98 3.22 11.94
CA ALA A 108 10.24 2.52 12.11
C ALA A 108 11.41 3.49 11.90
N PRO A 109 12.48 3.37 12.70
CA PRO A 109 13.68 4.18 12.50
C PRO A 109 14.34 3.83 11.16
N VAL A 110 15.29 4.66 10.75
CA VAL A 110 16.18 4.33 9.62
C VAL A 110 16.88 3.00 9.92
N ALA A 111 16.67 2.01 9.06
CA ALA A 111 17.28 0.70 9.22
C ALA A 111 18.54 0.56 8.36
N ALA A 112 19.50 -0.18 8.87
CA ALA A 112 20.65 -0.62 8.08
C ALA A 112 20.19 -1.45 6.87
N ARG A 113 20.85 -1.24 5.73
CA ARG A 113 20.57 -1.96 4.50
C ARG A 113 21.61 -3.07 4.29
N ASP A 114 21.19 -4.16 3.71
CA ASP A 114 22.08 -5.24 3.29
C ASP A 114 22.89 -4.82 2.03
N GLN A 115 23.74 -5.73 1.54
CA GLN A 115 24.56 -5.50 0.34
C GLN A 115 23.72 -5.29 -0.93
N ARG A 116 22.45 -5.65 -0.92
CA ARG A 116 21.50 -5.40 -2.01
C ARG A 116 20.70 -4.11 -1.82
N GLY A 117 21.05 -3.34 -0.79
CA GLY A 117 20.34 -2.11 -0.45
C GLY A 117 18.98 -2.32 0.21
N LEU A 118 18.66 -3.53 0.67
CA LEU A 118 17.40 -3.88 1.29
C LEU A 118 17.52 -3.96 2.81
N SER A 119 16.44 -3.66 3.51
CA SER A 119 16.28 -3.92 4.94
C SER A 119 15.00 -4.71 5.18
N GLY A 120 14.89 -5.43 6.29
CA GLY A 120 13.65 -6.10 6.70
C GLY A 120 12.66 -5.18 7.43
N ALA A 121 13.06 -3.95 7.72
CA ALA A 121 12.25 -3.01 8.49
C ALA A 121 10.91 -2.64 7.83
N PRO A 122 10.82 -2.41 6.50
CA PRO A 122 9.56 -2.10 5.84
C PRO A 122 8.50 -3.18 6.01
N GLU A 123 8.85 -4.45 5.80
CA GLU A 123 7.89 -5.55 5.96
C GLU A 123 7.44 -5.73 7.42
N SER A 124 8.37 -5.59 8.35
CA SER A 124 8.04 -5.64 9.78
C SER A 124 7.09 -4.51 10.18
N LEU A 125 7.33 -3.31 9.67
CA LEU A 125 6.45 -2.15 9.88
C LEU A 125 5.05 -2.38 9.30
N GLY A 126 4.96 -2.95 8.09
CA GLY A 126 3.69 -3.29 7.47
C GLY A 126 2.88 -4.29 8.29
N LYS A 127 3.54 -5.34 8.80
CA LYS A 127 2.91 -6.33 9.71
C LYS A 127 2.45 -5.69 11.02
N GLN A 128 3.27 -4.81 11.60
CA GLN A 128 2.90 -4.06 12.81
C GLN A 128 1.66 -3.21 12.60
N LEU A 129 1.59 -2.46 11.50
CA LEU A 129 0.41 -1.67 11.16
C LEU A 129 -0.83 -2.54 11.00
N ALA A 130 -0.72 -3.70 10.35
CA ALA A 130 -1.82 -4.63 10.19
C ALA A 130 -2.35 -5.12 11.56
N VAL A 131 -1.48 -5.49 12.50
CA VAL A 131 -1.87 -5.87 13.86
C VAL A 131 -2.63 -4.73 14.53
N MET A 132 -2.12 -3.49 14.46
CA MET A 132 -2.79 -2.32 15.06
C MET A 132 -4.19 -2.08 14.47
N LEU A 133 -4.38 -2.31 13.18
CA LEU A 133 -5.69 -2.19 12.53
C LEU A 133 -6.63 -3.33 12.95
N LEU A 134 -6.13 -4.57 13.05
CA LEU A 134 -6.89 -5.74 13.49
C LEU A 134 -7.36 -5.56 14.96
N ASP A 135 -6.49 -5.09 15.84
CA ASP A 135 -6.81 -4.81 17.26
C ASP A 135 -7.91 -3.73 17.41
N ARG A 136 -8.04 -2.84 16.42
CA ARG A 136 -9.09 -1.83 16.34
C ARG A 136 -10.38 -2.32 15.70
N GLY A 137 -10.45 -3.60 15.33
CA GLY A 137 -11.66 -4.24 14.80
C GLY A 137 -11.72 -4.38 13.28
N ALA A 138 -10.62 -4.08 12.56
CA ALA A 138 -10.59 -4.22 11.10
C ALA A 138 -10.85 -5.66 10.62
N GLY A 139 -10.49 -6.68 11.41
CA GLY A 139 -10.75 -8.09 11.07
C GLY A 139 -12.22 -8.37 10.87
N ALA A 140 -13.06 -8.04 11.85
CA ALA A 140 -14.51 -8.25 11.75
C ALA A 140 -15.13 -7.46 10.57
N MET A 141 -14.62 -6.26 10.28
CA MET A 141 -15.05 -5.46 9.15
C MET A 141 -14.71 -6.14 7.82
N LEU A 142 -13.48 -6.62 7.66
CA LEU A 142 -13.04 -7.34 6.46
C LEU A 142 -13.82 -8.66 6.25
N ASP A 143 -14.15 -9.37 7.33
CA ASP A 143 -14.93 -10.62 7.25
C ASP A 143 -16.36 -10.36 6.78
N ARG A 144 -17.01 -9.31 7.30
CA ARG A 144 -18.35 -8.91 6.82
C ARG A 144 -18.34 -8.56 5.33
N MET A 145 -17.31 -7.88 4.90
CA MET A 145 -17.18 -7.47 3.49
C MET A 145 -16.93 -8.67 2.57
N ARG A 146 -16.10 -9.63 2.99
CA ARG A 146 -15.92 -10.90 2.25
C ARG A 146 -17.22 -11.67 2.12
N ALA A 147 -18.01 -11.71 3.19
CA ALA A 147 -19.31 -12.40 3.18
C ALA A 147 -20.34 -11.73 2.25
N ARG A 148 -20.21 -10.40 2.02
CA ARG A 148 -21.08 -9.65 1.10
C ARG A 148 -20.63 -9.68 -0.36
N ALA A 149 -19.35 -10.01 -0.62
CA ALA A 149 -18.84 -10.10 -1.99
C ALA A 149 -19.52 -11.26 -2.73
N PRO A 150 -20.11 -11.05 -3.92
CA PRO A 150 -20.68 -12.13 -4.69
C PRO A 150 -19.58 -13.13 -5.03
N LEU A 151 -19.86 -14.42 -4.81
CA LEU A 151 -19.01 -15.51 -5.28
C LEU A 151 -18.92 -15.36 -6.80
N HIS A 152 -17.77 -14.94 -7.30
CA HIS A 152 -17.47 -15.03 -8.71
C HIS A 152 -17.41 -16.52 -9.04
N GLU A 153 -18.52 -17.09 -9.47
CA GLU A 153 -18.54 -18.41 -10.07
C GLU A 153 -17.54 -18.43 -11.22
N SER A 154 -16.45 -19.14 -10.98
CA SER A 154 -15.53 -19.56 -12.03
C SER A 154 -16.26 -20.59 -12.91
N SER A 155 -17.21 -20.15 -13.73
CA SER A 155 -17.71 -20.96 -14.83
C SER A 155 -16.67 -20.97 -15.95
N ARG A 156 -15.59 -21.68 -15.76
CA ARG A 156 -14.91 -22.31 -16.89
C ARG A 156 -15.81 -23.47 -17.32
N LYS A 157 -16.74 -23.17 -18.20
CA LYS A 157 -17.34 -24.20 -19.04
C LYS A 157 -16.24 -24.69 -19.96
N GLU A 158 -15.98 -25.99 -19.76
CA GLU A 158 -15.37 -26.87 -20.77
C GLU A 158 -16.09 -26.67 -22.09
N GLY A 159 -15.33 -26.51 -23.17
CA GLY A 159 -15.75 -26.46 -24.54
C GLY A 159 -14.52 -26.49 -25.42
#